data_fa0e5802feb918ed1b1c7716c23e28f0
#
_entry.id   fa0e5802feb918ed1b1c7716c23e28f0
#
_cell.length_a   1.000
_cell.length_b   1.000
_cell.length_c   1.000
_cell.angle_alpha   90.00
_cell.angle_beta   90.00
_cell.angle_gamma   90.00
#
_symmetry.space_group_name_H-M   'P 1'
#
loop_
_entity.id
_entity.type
_entity.pdbx_description
1 polymer ?
#
loop_
_entity_poly.entity_id
_entity_poly.type
_entity_poly.pdbx_seq_one_letter_code
_entity_poly.pdbx_strand_id
1 'polypeptide(L)'
;AGIHGAAVGEEEAALTRDFLNWEYPPFEIPDEVYTHFRKSINKGENLEKEWDSKFEEYQKKYPSEGTELNRMLKGQLPDNWDSDLPSYTPDDKGLATRKHSQICLGALGPNLPELIGGSADLTHSNYTDIKGETGSFQAHSPEKRYLHFGVREHAMAAVLNGIAYHNSGLIPYGGTFLVFADYMRGSMRLSALSELGVIYVLTHDSIGVGEDGPTHQPIETIPSLRAMPNMLVFRPGDGNETSGAYKLAIQNRKRPSALCLSRQGMPNQENTSIDKVALGGYVVSDCEGTPDLIFIGTGSELNLCIEASKEISSLGKKTRVVSMPCIELFEEQEESYKESVLPSSVKKRVVVEAAHSFGWHKYTGFDGICITMDRFGASAPGGECMKNFGFTVENVVNKTKEIL
;
A
#
# COMPACT_ATOMS: atom_id res chain seq x y z
N ALA A 1 -0.28 -16.66 -35.15
CA ALA A 1 0.39 -15.43 -34.73
C ALA A 1 -0.05 -14.20 -35.53
N GLY A 2 -0.36 -14.37 -36.84
CA GLY A 2 -0.68 -13.22 -37.73
C GLY A 2 -1.94 -12.43 -37.35
N ILE A 3 -2.89 -13.01 -36.62
CA ILE A 3 -4.13 -12.36 -36.19
C ILE A 3 -4.10 -11.87 -34.73
N HIS A 4 -2.94 -11.99 -34.07
CA HIS A 4 -2.83 -11.52 -32.70
C HIS A 4 -2.84 -9.98 -32.66
N GLY A 5 -3.92 -9.40 -32.14
CA GLY A 5 -4.09 -7.96 -32.05
C GLY A 5 -4.44 -7.24 -33.35
N ALA A 6 -4.76 -7.98 -34.41
CA ALA A 6 -5.19 -7.43 -35.68
C ALA A 6 -6.57 -7.94 -36.07
N ALA A 7 -7.42 -7.08 -36.64
CA ALA A 7 -8.68 -7.49 -37.24
C ALA A 7 -8.43 -8.34 -38.46
N VAL A 8 -9.11 -9.47 -38.59
CA VAL A 8 -8.98 -10.39 -39.77
C VAL A 8 -9.59 -9.79 -41.04
N GLY A 9 -10.54 -8.87 -40.91
CA GLY A 9 -11.32 -8.33 -42.02
C GLY A 9 -12.50 -9.22 -42.45
N GLU A 10 -13.40 -8.67 -43.25
CA GLU A 10 -14.65 -9.35 -43.63
C GLU A 10 -14.39 -10.55 -44.55
N GLU A 11 -13.46 -10.43 -45.47
CA GLU A 11 -13.12 -11.50 -46.45
C GLU A 11 -12.54 -12.72 -45.72
N GLU A 12 -11.55 -12.53 -44.83
CA GLU A 12 -10.94 -13.63 -44.08
C GLU A 12 -11.93 -14.23 -43.04
N ALA A 13 -12.79 -13.41 -42.47
CA ALA A 13 -13.86 -13.89 -41.59
C ALA A 13 -14.88 -14.76 -42.38
N ALA A 14 -15.21 -14.45 -43.62
CA ALA A 14 -16.06 -15.27 -44.48
C ALA A 14 -15.38 -16.60 -44.83
N LEU A 15 -14.11 -16.57 -45.26
CA LEU A 15 -13.33 -17.79 -45.52
C LEU A 15 -13.20 -18.68 -44.28
N THR A 16 -13.04 -18.09 -43.12
CA THR A 16 -13.00 -18.84 -41.83
C THR A 16 -14.32 -19.52 -41.53
N ARG A 17 -15.46 -18.86 -41.76
CA ARG A 17 -16.78 -19.47 -41.60
C ARG A 17 -16.97 -20.62 -42.58
N ASP A 18 -16.64 -20.42 -43.84
CA ASP A 18 -16.73 -21.47 -44.86
C ASP A 18 -15.90 -22.71 -44.50
N PHE A 19 -14.65 -22.47 -44.04
CA PHE A 19 -13.74 -23.53 -43.56
C PHE A 19 -14.30 -24.31 -42.38
N LEU A 20 -14.97 -23.59 -41.43
CA LEU A 20 -15.57 -24.18 -40.24
C LEU A 20 -16.98 -24.76 -40.54
N ASN A 21 -17.50 -24.65 -41.72
CA ASN A 21 -18.91 -24.99 -42.12
C ASN A 21 -19.93 -24.27 -41.20
N TRP A 22 -19.64 -22.97 -40.88
CA TRP A 22 -20.50 -22.13 -40.08
C TRP A 22 -21.45 -21.33 -41.00
N GLU A 23 -22.70 -21.78 -41.09
CA GLU A 23 -23.68 -21.24 -42.04
C GLU A 23 -24.40 -19.97 -41.58
N TYR A 24 -24.21 -19.58 -40.28
CA TYR A 24 -24.91 -18.46 -39.67
C TYR A 24 -24.18 -17.12 -39.95
N PRO A 25 -24.92 -16.00 -40.09
CA PRO A 25 -24.37 -14.67 -40.20
C PRO A 25 -23.51 -14.28 -38.99
N PRO A 26 -22.69 -13.19 -39.11
CA PRO A 26 -21.97 -12.64 -37.96
C PRO A 26 -22.90 -12.31 -36.80
N PHE A 27 -22.49 -12.69 -35.58
CA PHE A 27 -23.24 -12.49 -34.33
C PHE A 27 -24.58 -13.26 -34.20
N GLU A 28 -24.92 -14.10 -35.14
CA GLU A 28 -26.07 -15.00 -35.04
C GLU A 28 -25.61 -16.35 -34.51
N ILE A 29 -26.24 -16.80 -33.43
CA ILE A 29 -25.94 -18.08 -32.76
C ILE A 29 -27.18 -18.98 -32.84
N PRO A 30 -27.06 -20.24 -33.29
CA PRO A 30 -28.18 -21.16 -33.40
C PRO A 30 -28.86 -21.41 -32.05
N ASP A 31 -30.18 -21.61 -32.07
CA ASP A 31 -30.98 -21.88 -30.88
C ASP A 31 -30.53 -23.14 -30.12
N GLU A 32 -30.03 -24.13 -30.85
CA GLU A 32 -29.51 -25.38 -30.25
C GLU A 32 -28.28 -25.11 -29.38
N VAL A 33 -27.41 -24.15 -29.76
CA VAL A 33 -26.25 -23.70 -28.95
C VAL A 33 -26.74 -23.02 -27.69
N TYR A 34 -27.68 -22.08 -27.80
CA TYR A 34 -28.32 -21.46 -26.65
C TYR A 34 -28.96 -22.48 -25.73
N THR A 35 -29.72 -23.42 -26.28
CA THR A 35 -30.36 -24.49 -25.52
C THR A 35 -29.36 -25.36 -24.79
N HIS A 36 -28.21 -25.65 -25.44
CA HIS A 36 -27.14 -26.41 -24.79
C HIS A 36 -26.49 -25.65 -23.63
N PHE A 37 -26.04 -24.44 -23.87
CA PHE A 37 -25.33 -23.65 -22.85
C PHE A 37 -26.25 -23.20 -21.70
N ARG A 38 -27.53 -22.90 -21.98
CA ARG A 38 -28.50 -22.48 -20.95
C ARG A 38 -28.88 -23.62 -19.98
N LYS A 39 -28.50 -24.86 -20.24
CA LYS A 39 -28.62 -25.96 -19.25
C LYS A 39 -27.78 -25.64 -17.99
N SER A 40 -26.74 -24.83 -18.12
CA SER A 40 -25.92 -24.36 -16.98
C SER A 40 -26.72 -23.46 -16.01
N ILE A 41 -27.74 -22.74 -16.48
CA ILE A 41 -28.61 -21.88 -15.65
C ILE A 41 -29.35 -22.75 -14.62
N ASN A 42 -30.11 -23.76 -15.09
CA ASN A 42 -30.83 -24.65 -14.18
C ASN A 42 -29.91 -25.41 -13.22
N LYS A 43 -28.71 -25.80 -13.70
CA LYS A 43 -27.69 -26.40 -12.83
C LYS A 43 -27.23 -25.43 -11.76
N GLY A 44 -26.96 -24.18 -12.14
CA GLY A 44 -26.53 -23.11 -11.21
C GLY A 44 -27.59 -22.84 -10.15
N GLU A 45 -28.83 -22.64 -10.57
CA GLU A 45 -29.98 -22.42 -9.65
C GLU A 45 -30.16 -23.55 -8.62
N ASN A 46 -29.97 -24.80 -9.04
CA ASN A 46 -30.07 -25.92 -8.13
C ASN A 46 -28.92 -25.97 -7.13
N LEU A 47 -27.67 -25.66 -7.56
CA LEU A 47 -26.51 -25.60 -6.70
C LEU A 47 -26.63 -24.44 -5.70
N GLU A 48 -27.15 -23.29 -6.12
CA GLU A 48 -27.41 -22.15 -5.26
C GLU A 48 -28.45 -22.50 -4.17
N LYS A 49 -29.58 -23.06 -4.55
CA LYS A 49 -30.61 -23.52 -3.59
C LYS A 49 -30.06 -24.56 -2.58
N GLU A 50 -29.20 -25.47 -3.06
CA GLU A 50 -28.57 -26.46 -2.19
C GLU A 50 -27.60 -25.78 -1.20
N TRP A 51 -26.82 -24.79 -1.67
CA TRP A 51 -25.95 -24.01 -0.82
C TRP A 51 -26.73 -23.21 0.24
N ASP A 52 -27.79 -22.52 -0.19
CA ASP A 52 -28.60 -21.68 0.71
C ASP A 52 -29.22 -22.55 1.83
N SER A 53 -29.77 -23.72 1.48
CA SER A 53 -30.30 -24.65 2.46
C SER A 53 -29.26 -25.14 3.46
N LYS A 54 -28.05 -25.49 2.98
CA LYS A 54 -26.95 -25.92 3.84
C LYS A 54 -26.46 -24.76 4.74
N PHE A 55 -26.42 -23.55 4.20
CA PHE A 55 -26.01 -22.37 4.97
C PHE A 55 -27.03 -22.02 6.05
N GLU A 56 -28.34 -22.09 5.76
CA GLU A 56 -29.37 -21.91 6.79
C GLU A 56 -29.28 -22.96 7.90
N GLU A 57 -29.05 -24.24 7.56
CA GLU A 57 -28.85 -25.31 8.54
C GLU A 57 -27.60 -25.05 9.38
N TYR A 58 -26.49 -24.61 8.76
CA TYR A 58 -25.25 -24.25 9.44
C TYR A 58 -25.49 -23.12 10.44
N GLN A 59 -26.17 -22.04 10.03
CA GLN A 59 -26.49 -20.90 10.91
C GLN A 59 -27.38 -21.30 12.11
N LYS A 60 -28.33 -22.23 11.89
CA LYS A 60 -29.17 -22.77 13.00
C LYS A 60 -28.35 -23.60 13.98
N LYS A 61 -27.41 -24.40 13.46
CA LYS A 61 -26.58 -25.30 14.29
C LYS A 61 -25.44 -24.58 14.97
N TYR A 62 -24.86 -23.57 14.32
CA TYR A 62 -23.71 -22.79 14.77
C TYR A 62 -24.00 -21.29 14.61
N PRO A 63 -24.81 -20.68 15.51
CA PRO A 63 -25.27 -19.29 15.33
C PRO A 63 -24.15 -18.25 15.32
N SER A 64 -23.13 -18.42 16.14
CA SER A 64 -21.97 -17.49 16.22
C SER A 64 -21.14 -17.53 14.93
N GLU A 65 -20.69 -18.73 14.56
CA GLU A 65 -19.86 -18.97 13.39
C GLU A 65 -20.62 -18.66 12.09
N GLY A 66 -21.94 -18.96 12.07
CA GLY A 66 -22.80 -18.64 10.93
C GLY A 66 -23.00 -17.14 10.75
N THR A 67 -23.11 -16.38 11.85
CA THR A 67 -23.17 -14.91 11.79
C THR A 67 -21.86 -14.33 11.28
N GLU A 68 -20.73 -14.82 11.78
CA GLU A 68 -19.40 -14.39 11.36
C GLU A 68 -19.17 -14.69 9.87
N LEU A 69 -19.45 -15.91 9.42
CA LEU A 69 -19.31 -16.28 8.02
C LEU A 69 -20.19 -15.41 7.10
N ASN A 70 -21.44 -15.14 7.50
CA ASN A 70 -22.33 -14.26 6.75
C ASN A 70 -21.79 -12.83 6.65
N ARG A 71 -21.21 -12.30 7.74
CA ARG A 71 -20.54 -10.99 7.77
C ARG A 71 -19.37 -10.96 6.77
N MET A 72 -18.51 -11.99 6.83
CA MET A 72 -17.36 -12.11 5.93
C MET A 72 -17.76 -12.17 4.46
N LEU A 73 -18.74 -13.02 4.12
CA LEU A 73 -19.26 -13.17 2.75
C LEU A 73 -19.84 -11.86 2.20
N LYS A 74 -20.36 -10.99 3.09
CA LYS A 74 -20.81 -9.65 2.72
C LYS A 74 -19.69 -8.61 2.64
N GLY A 75 -18.45 -8.98 2.91
CA GLY A 75 -17.29 -8.08 2.95
C GLY A 75 -17.36 -7.03 4.07
N GLN A 76 -18.15 -7.28 5.10
CA GLN A 76 -18.29 -6.37 6.25
C GLN A 76 -17.21 -6.66 7.29
N LEU A 77 -16.61 -5.59 7.84
CA LEU A 77 -15.66 -5.70 8.94
C LEU A 77 -16.42 -5.89 10.27
N PRO A 78 -15.83 -6.54 11.29
CA PRO A 78 -16.41 -6.63 12.62
C PRO A 78 -16.58 -5.25 13.27
N ASP A 79 -17.53 -5.11 14.19
CA ASP A 79 -17.60 -3.91 15.02
C ASP A 79 -16.30 -3.75 15.84
N ASN A 80 -15.81 -2.53 15.94
CA ASN A 80 -14.60 -2.18 16.71
C ASN A 80 -13.32 -2.97 16.31
N TRP A 81 -13.24 -3.48 15.09
CA TRP A 81 -12.09 -4.25 14.60
C TRP A 81 -10.74 -3.52 14.72
N ASP A 82 -10.76 -2.18 14.71
CA ASP A 82 -9.61 -1.28 14.79
C ASP A 82 -9.34 -0.71 16.18
N SER A 83 -10.13 -1.10 17.21
CA SER A 83 -10.03 -0.55 18.56
C SER A 83 -8.67 -0.77 19.23
N ASP A 84 -7.99 -1.85 18.89
CA ASP A 84 -6.72 -2.25 19.49
C ASP A 84 -5.51 -1.75 18.68
N LEU A 85 -5.75 -0.99 17.60
CA LEU A 85 -4.64 -0.36 16.84
C LEU A 85 -3.85 0.55 17.77
N PRO A 86 -2.52 0.37 17.85
CA PRO A 86 -1.70 1.12 18.80
C PRO A 86 -1.61 2.59 18.40
N SER A 87 -1.67 3.46 19.40
CA SER A 87 -1.34 4.88 19.30
C SER A 87 -0.12 5.20 20.14
N TYR A 88 0.63 6.21 19.73
CA TYR A 88 1.92 6.55 20.33
C TYR A 88 2.02 8.04 20.60
N THR A 89 2.82 8.37 21.62
CA THR A 89 3.23 9.72 21.96
C THR A 89 4.74 9.89 21.69
N PRO A 90 5.29 11.11 21.68
CA PRO A 90 6.73 11.31 21.53
C PRO A 90 7.57 10.66 22.64
N ASP A 91 6.99 10.43 23.82
CA ASP A 91 7.68 9.79 24.96
C ASP A 91 7.80 8.27 24.78
N ASP A 92 7.01 7.67 23.89
CA ASP A 92 7.11 6.26 23.58
C ASP A 92 8.37 5.97 22.78
N LYS A 93 8.93 4.77 23.02
CA LYS A 93 10.14 4.34 22.31
C LYS A 93 9.92 4.36 20.81
N GLY A 94 10.71 5.14 20.10
CA GLY A 94 10.77 5.14 18.66
C GLY A 94 11.24 3.81 18.10
N LEU A 95 10.51 3.26 17.13
CA LEU A 95 10.80 1.99 16.47
C LEU A 95 10.85 2.18 14.95
N ALA A 96 11.40 1.19 14.25
CA ALA A 96 11.25 1.10 12.80
C ALA A 96 9.78 0.87 12.43
N THR A 97 9.28 1.46 11.35
CA THR A 97 7.87 1.29 10.98
C THR A 97 7.53 -0.15 10.62
N ARG A 98 8.49 -0.98 10.16
CA ARG A 98 8.29 -2.44 10.06
C ARG A 98 8.01 -3.13 11.39
N LYS A 99 8.52 -2.59 12.52
CA LYS A 99 8.22 -3.09 13.87
C LYS A 99 6.85 -2.62 14.34
N HIS A 100 6.49 -1.38 14.08
CA HIS A 100 5.12 -0.89 14.28
C HIS A 100 4.12 -1.70 13.47
N SER A 101 4.46 -2.08 12.23
CA SER A 101 3.67 -2.99 11.38
C SER A 101 3.41 -4.33 12.05
N GLN A 102 4.43 -4.97 12.65
CA GLN A 102 4.24 -6.21 13.42
C GLN A 102 3.28 -6.03 14.60
N ILE A 103 3.39 -4.90 15.29
CA ILE A 103 2.50 -4.59 16.43
C ILE A 103 1.07 -4.41 15.93
N CYS A 104 0.86 -3.70 14.80
CA CYS A 104 -0.45 -3.56 14.16
C CYS A 104 -1.04 -4.93 13.77
N LEU A 105 -0.26 -5.80 13.10
CA LEU A 105 -0.71 -7.15 12.75
C LEU A 105 -1.08 -7.98 13.98
N GLY A 106 -0.31 -7.85 15.07
CA GLY A 106 -0.61 -8.51 16.34
C GLY A 106 -1.88 -8.00 17.02
N ALA A 107 -2.19 -6.71 16.88
CA ALA A 107 -3.42 -6.10 17.41
C ALA A 107 -4.65 -6.44 16.55
N LEU A 108 -4.48 -6.46 15.22
CA LEU A 108 -5.56 -6.73 14.27
C LEU A 108 -5.91 -8.22 14.17
N GLY A 109 -4.93 -9.11 14.28
CA GLY A 109 -5.10 -10.54 14.08
C GLY A 109 -6.23 -11.17 14.91
N PRO A 110 -6.35 -10.90 16.21
CA PRO A 110 -7.46 -11.40 17.04
C PRO A 110 -8.84 -10.88 16.61
N ASN A 111 -8.91 -9.65 16.11
CA ASN A 111 -10.16 -8.97 15.77
C ASN A 111 -10.59 -9.18 14.31
N LEU A 112 -9.68 -9.68 13.46
CA LEU A 112 -9.91 -9.91 12.03
C LEU A 112 -9.54 -11.35 11.64
N PRO A 113 -10.42 -12.33 11.88
CA PRO A 113 -10.16 -13.72 11.51
C PRO A 113 -9.99 -13.91 10.00
N GLU A 114 -10.51 -13.01 9.19
CA GLU A 114 -10.36 -12.95 7.74
C GLU A 114 -8.97 -12.47 7.25
N LEU A 115 -8.12 -11.95 8.12
CA LEU A 115 -6.77 -11.49 7.76
C LEU A 115 -5.87 -12.70 7.52
N ILE A 116 -5.40 -12.89 6.28
CA ILE A 116 -4.58 -14.03 5.86
C ILE A 116 -3.40 -13.58 5.02
N GLY A 117 -2.22 -14.08 5.27
CA GLY A 117 -1.06 -13.68 4.49
C GLY A 117 0.26 -14.24 5.01
N GLY A 118 1.36 -13.65 4.60
CA GLY A 118 2.69 -14.12 4.97
C GLY A 118 3.81 -13.37 4.26
N SER A 119 4.89 -14.06 3.94
CA SER A 119 6.08 -13.46 3.34
C SER A 119 6.74 -14.34 2.29
N ALA A 120 7.43 -13.70 1.35
CA ALA A 120 8.30 -14.35 0.37
C ALA A 120 9.66 -14.71 0.99
N ASP A 121 9.64 -15.62 1.98
CA ASP A 121 10.80 -16.13 2.72
C ASP A 121 11.59 -15.09 3.55
N LEU A 122 10.93 -13.98 3.90
CA LEU A 122 11.53 -12.88 4.64
C LEU A 122 10.80 -12.57 5.98
N THR A 123 10.09 -13.54 6.54
CA THR A 123 9.25 -13.36 7.75
C THR A 123 9.97 -12.63 8.87
N HIS A 124 11.19 -13.08 9.23
CA HIS A 124 11.97 -12.50 10.33
C HIS A 124 12.48 -11.07 10.04
N SER A 125 12.57 -10.69 8.77
CA SER A 125 13.00 -9.35 8.35
C SER A 125 11.81 -8.42 8.12
N ASN A 126 10.72 -8.92 7.55
CA ASN A 126 9.50 -8.14 7.29
C ASN A 126 8.61 -8.01 8.52
N TYR A 127 8.74 -8.92 9.52
CA TYR A 127 7.87 -8.99 10.69
C TYR A 127 6.39 -9.10 10.31
N THR A 128 6.06 -10.03 9.41
CA THR A 128 4.71 -10.23 8.90
C THR A 128 3.93 -11.33 9.62
N ASP A 129 4.55 -12.01 10.58
CA ASP A 129 3.88 -12.95 11.46
C ASP A 129 2.89 -12.23 12.40
N ILE A 130 1.70 -12.80 12.56
CA ILE A 130 0.72 -12.32 13.54
C ILE A 130 1.16 -12.79 14.92
N LYS A 131 1.65 -11.86 15.72
CA LYS A 131 2.20 -12.16 17.03
C LYS A 131 1.10 -12.77 17.94
N GLY A 132 1.41 -13.92 18.52
CA GLY A 132 0.44 -14.68 19.34
C GLY A 132 -0.20 -15.86 18.61
N GLU A 133 -0.16 -15.88 17.27
CA GLU A 133 -0.53 -17.05 16.48
C GLU A 133 0.67 -17.98 16.26
N THR A 134 0.44 -19.26 16.37
CA THR A 134 1.47 -20.29 16.14
C THR A 134 1.10 -21.19 14.98
N GLY A 135 2.10 -21.57 14.20
CA GLY A 135 1.94 -22.47 13.06
C GLY A 135 1.59 -21.74 11.76
N SER A 136 1.62 -22.49 10.69
CA SER A 136 1.42 -22.01 9.32
C SER A 136 0.29 -22.77 8.65
N PHE A 137 -0.36 -22.15 7.66
CA PHE A 137 -1.31 -22.80 6.79
C PHE A 137 -0.64 -23.99 6.08
N GLN A 138 -1.16 -25.19 6.31
CA GLN A 138 -0.67 -26.44 5.76
C GLN A 138 -1.85 -27.39 5.48
N ALA A 139 -1.64 -28.42 4.70
CA ALA A 139 -2.67 -29.42 4.42
C ALA A 139 -3.24 -30.08 5.69
N HIS A 140 -2.44 -30.19 6.76
CA HIS A 140 -2.85 -30.75 8.06
C HIS A 140 -3.20 -29.69 9.10
N SER A 141 -3.13 -28.41 8.76
CA SER A 141 -3.48 -27.26 9.60
C SER A 141 -4.10 -26.13 8.77
N PRO A 142 -5.23 -26.39 8.07
CA PRO A 142 -5.88 -25.43 7.19
C PRO A 142 -6.57 -24.27 7.93
N GLU A 143 -6.70 -24.37 9.25
CA GLU A 143 -7.22 -23.31 10.12
C GLU A 143 -6.20 -22.20 10.38
N LYS A 144 -4.93 -22.39 10.00
CA LYS A 144 -3.88 -21.39 10.18
C LYS A 144 -3.93 -20.36 9.05
N ARG A 145 -3.46 -19.14 9.35
CA ARG A 145 -3.59 -17.99 8.45
C ARG A 145 -2.26 -17.47 7.90
N TYR A 146 -1.12 -18.00 8.39
CA TYR A 146 0.19 -17.59 7.91
C TYR A 146 0.68 -18.49 6.77
N LEU A 147 1.00 -17.85 5.62
CA LEU A 147 1.48 -18.53 4.41
C LEU A 147 2.97 -18.29 4.18
N HIS A 148 3.73 -19.36 4.04
CA HIS A 148 5.12 -19.31 3.59
C HIS A 148 5.17 -19.42 2.07
N PHE A 149 5.33 -18.30 1.37
CA PHE A 149 5.33 -18.28 -0.09
C PHE A 149 6.68 -18.75 -0.70
N GLY A 150 7.76 -18.79 0.10
CA GLY A 150 9.11 -19.00 -0.40
C GLY A 150 9.59 -17.78 -1.21
N VAL A 151 10.75 -17.87 -1.84
CA VAL A 151 11.30 -16.81 -2.71
C VAL A 151 10.52 -16.77 -4.03
N ARG A 152 9.28 -16.23 -3.98
CA ARG A 152 8.33 -16.24 -5.11
C ARG A 152 7.42 -15.01 -5.06
N GLU A 153 7.97 -13.81 -5.15
CA GLU A 153 7.22 -12.56 -5.01
C GLU A 153 6.07 -12.45 -6.01
N HIS A 154 6.31 -12.79 -7.28
CA HIS A 154 5.27 -12.76 -8.30
C HIS A 154 4.11 -13.73 -8.00
N ALA A 155 4.45 -14.96 -7.64
CA ALA A 155 3.45 -15.97 -7.28
C ALA A 155 2.72 -15.60 -5.98
N MET A 156 3.42 -15.04 -4.98
CA MET A 156 2.81 -14.50 -3.77
C MET A 156 1.72 -13.48 -4.13
N ALA A 157 2.08 -12.44 -4.88
CA ALA A 157 1.13 -11.41 -5.28
C ALA A 157 -0.03 -11.96 -6.13
N ALA A 158 0.24 -12.94 -7.02
CA ALA A 158 -0.80 -13.58 -7.81
C ALA A 158 -1.77 -14.41 -6.94
N VAL A 159 -1.27 -15.14 -5.93
CA VAL A 159 -2.09 -15.86 -4.95
C VAL A 159 -2.95 -14.90 -4.14
N LEU A 160 -2.38 -13.79 -3.66
CA LEU A 160 -3.12 -12.75 -2.93
C LEU A 160 -4.23 -12.15 -3.80
N ASN A 161 -3.96 -11.90 -5.08
CA ASN A 161 -4.98 -11.47 -6.05
C ASN A 161 -6.10 -12.50 -6.18
N GLY A 162 -5.75 -13.78 -6.27
CA GLY A 162 -6.74 -14.86 -6.34
C GLY A 162 -7.63 -14.93 -5.09
N ILE A 163 -7.05 -14.78 -3.90
CA ILE A 163 -7.78 -14.74 -2.63
C ILE A 163 -8.75 -13.55 -2.60
N ALA A 164 -8.26 -12.35 -2.96
CA ALA A 164 -9.09 -11.15 -3.00
C ALA A 164 -10.20 -11.25 -4.05
N TYR A 165 -9.88 -11.76 -5.23
CA TYR A 165 -10.82 -11.89 -6.36
C TYR A 165 -11.92 -12.94 -6.11
N HIS A 166 -11.62 -13.97 -5.32
CA HIS A 166 -12.61 -14.98 -4.93
C HIS A 166 -13.77 -14.39 -4.12
N ASN A 167 -13.59 -13.22 -3.55
CA ASN A 167 -14.62 -12.45 -2.85
C ASN A 167 -15.27 -13.19 -1.68
N SER A 168 -14.48 -13.98 -0.95
CA SER A 168 -14.92 -14.71 0.25
C SER A 168 -14.88 -13.88 1.54
N GLY A 169 -14.58 -12.58 1.44
CA GLY A 169 -14.39 -11.69 2.57
C GLY A 169 -12.98 -11.68 3.17
N LEU A 170 -12.10 -12.60 2.75
CA LEU A 170 -10.72 -12.64 3.21
C LEU A 170 -9.96 -11.34 2.87
N ILE A 171 -9.03 -10.98 3.76
CA ILE A 171 -8.16 -9.80 3.62
C ILE A 171 -6.72 -10.31 3.41
N PRO A 172 -6.24 -10.40 2.17
CA PRO A 172 -4.92 -10.92 1.90
C PRO A 172 -3.83 -9.88 2.10
N TYR A 173 -2.72 -10.29 2.75
CA TYR A 173 -1.51 -9.48 2.83
C TYR A 173 -0.26 -10.30 2.49
N GLY A 174 0.78 -9.64 1.97
CA GLY A 174 2.04 -10.31 1.66
C GLY A 174 3.23 -9.39 1.80
N GLY A 175 4.32 -9.93 2.37
CA GLY A 175 5.52 -9.19 2.70
C GLY A 175 6.74 -9.58 1.88
N THR A 176 7.52 -8.58 1.53
CA THR A 176 8.88 -8.71 0.98
C THR A 176 9.64 -7.40 1.21
N PHE A 177 10.91 -7.30 0.79
CA PHE A 177 11.59 -6.00 0.75
C PHE A 177 11.02 -5.14 -0.39
N LEU A 178 11.02 -3.82 -0.18
CA LEU A 178 10.45 -2.90 -1.16
C LEU A 178 11.10 -3.02 -2.55
N VAL A 179 12.42 -3.18 -2.60
CA VAL A 179 13.14 -3.37 -3.88
C VAL A 179 12.66 -4.60 -4.65
N PHE A 180 12.20 -5.65 -3.95
CA PHE A 180 11.71 -6.88 -4.58
C PHE A 180 10.25 -6.76 -5.07
N ALA A 181 9.60 -5.61 -4.86
CA ALA A 181 8.34 -5.30 -5.55
C ALA A 181 8.50 -5.37 -7.08
N ASP A 182 9.69 -5.13 -7.61
CA ASP A 182 9.98 -5.27 -9.04
C ASP A 182 9.72 -6.68 -9.57
N TYR A 183 10.01 -7.73 -8.77
CA TYR A 183 9.70 -9.11 -9.15
C TYR A 183 8.20 -9.40 -9.23
N MET A 184 7.36 -8.68 -8.49
CA MET A 184 5.90 -8.88 -8.48
C MET A 184 5.12 -7.74 -9.12
N ARG A 185 5.80 -6.78 -9.77
CA ARG A 185 5.19 -5.58 -10.32
C ARG A 185 3.99 -5.86 -11.24
N GLY A 186 4.10 -6.89 -12.10
CA GLY A 186 3.00 -7.31 -12.98
C GLY A 186 1.75 -7.72 -12.20
N SER A 187 1.90 -8.52 -11.14
CA SER A 187 0.81 -8.95 -10.27
C SER A 187 0.24 -7.77 -9.46
N MET A 188 1.07 -6.87 -8.92
CA MET A 188 0.61 -5.64 -8.25
C MET A 188 -0.22 -4.76 -9.19
N ARG A 189 0.22 -4.63 -10.45
CA ARG A 189 -0.53 -3.89 -11.45
C ARG A 189 -1.90 -4.51 -11.72
N LEU A 190 -1.99 -5.84 -11.72
CA LEU A 190 -3.27 -6.55 -11.88
C LEU A 190 -4.17 -6.36 -10.64
N SER A 191 -3.62 -6.28 -9.42
CA SER A 191 -4.41 -5.93 -8.23
C SER A 191 -5.09 -4.58 -8.42
N ALA A 192 -4.33 -3.57 -8.86
CA ALA A 192 -4.83 -2.21 -9.08
C ALA A 192 -5.84 -2.14 -10.22
N LEU A 193 -5.57 -2.82 -11.35
CA LEU A 193 -6.44 -2.86 -12.51
C LEU A 193 -7.77 -3.58 -12.25
N SER A 194 -7.72 -4.64 -11.42
CA SER A 194 -8.90 -5.47 -11.08
C SER A 194 -9.62 -4.99 -9.81
N GLU A 195 -9.23 -3.85 -9.26
CA GLU A 195 -9.82 -3.26 -8.05
C GLU A 195 -9.84 -4.23 -6.85
N LEU A 196 -8.68 -4.81 -6.53
CA LEU A 196 -8.53 -5.79 -5.46
C LEU A 196 -7.85 -5.17 -4.23
N GLY A 197 -8.46 -5.36 -3.06
CA GLY A 197 -7.92 -4.93 -1.77
C GLY A 197 -6.84 -5.87 -1.25
N VAL A 198 -5.63 -5.81 -1.83
CA VAL A 198 -4.46 -6.56 -1.39
C VAL A 198 -3.51 -5.65 -0.61
N ILE A 199 -2.99 -6.12 0.53
CA ILE A 199 -2.04 -5.35 1.35
C ILE A 199 -0.62 -5.87 1.10
N TYR A 200 0.25 -5.03 0.55
CA TYR A 200 1.66 -5.30 0.33
C TYR A 200 2.51 -4.67 1.44
N VAL A 201 3.12 -5.50 2.28
CA VAL A 201 4.01 -5.07 3.37
C VAL A 201 5.44 -5.03 2.85
N LEU A 202 5.87 -3.85 2.41
CA LEU A 202 7.13 -3.63 1.70
C LEU A 202 8.15 -2.95 2.63
N THR A 203 9.00 -3.74 3.25
CA THR A 203 9.98 -3.23 4.22
C THR A 203 11.31 -2.87 3.57
N HIS A 204 12.21 -2.23 4.36
CA HIS A 204 13.54 -1.82 3.86
C HIS A 204 13.41 -0.75 2.75
N ASP A 205 12.73 0.34 3.08
CA ASP A 205 12.16 1.31 2.16
C ASP A 205 13.15 2.31 1.54
N SER A 206 14.42 2.33 1.98
CA SER A 206 15.40 3.35 1.56
C SER A 206 16.85 2.91 1.72
N ILE A 207 17.78 3.79 1.44
CA ILE A 207 19.22 3.59 1.70
C ILE A 207 19.55 3.35 3.18
N GLY A 208 18.61 3.62 4.10
CA GLY A 208 18.69 3.24 5.51
C GLY A 208 18.77 1.73 5.76
N VAL A 209 18.57 0.91 4.75
CA VAL A 209 18.85 -0.54 4.77
C VAL A 209 20.28 -0.82 5.20
N GLY A 210 21.24 -0.07 4.66
CA GLY A 210 22.64 -0.14 5.08
C GLY A 210 23.48 -1.13 4.30
N GLU A 211 24.13 -2.04 5.00
CA GLU A 211 25.23 -2.88 4.53
C GLU A 211 24.86 -3.82 3.35
N ASP A 212 23.58 -4.20 3.24
CA ASP A 212 23.08 -5.00 2.11
C ASP A 212 23.32 -4.30 0.76
N GLY A 213 23.46 -2.96 0.78
CA GLY A 213 23.94 -2.15 -0.31
C GLY A 213 22.91 -1.91 -1.44
N PRO A 214 23.38 -1.44 -2.61
CA PRO A 214 22.52 -0.95 -3.69
C PRO A 214 21.50 -1.96 -4.22
N THR A 215 21.80 -3.25 -4.15
CA THR A 215 20.88 -4.31 -4.61
C THR A 215 19.64 -4.45 -3.72
N HIS A 216 19.65 -3.86 -2.52
CA HIS A 216 18.58 -3.94 -1.53
C HIS A 216 18.03 -2.55 -1.14
N GLN A 217 18.62 -1.48 -1.68
CA GLN A 217 18.26 -0.09 -1.40
C GLN A 217 17.40 0.48 -2.54
N PRO A 218 16.06 0.56 -2.39
CA PRO A 218 15.18 1.08 -3.43
C PRO A 218 15.37 2.60 -3.58
N ILE A 219 15.43 3.08 -4.81
CA ILE A 219 15.53 4.50 -5.17
C ILE A 219 14.30 4.90 -5.99
N GLU A 220 14.10 4.24 -7.12
CA GLU A 220 13.01 4.50 -8.09
C GLU A 220 11.71 3.79 -7.75
N THR A 221 11.73 2.83 -6.83
CA THR A 221 10.61 1.92 -6.58
C THR A 221 9.37 2.67 -6.07
N ILE A 222 9.52 3.57 -5.07
CA ILE A 222 8.41 4.35 -4.52
C ILE A 222 7.74 5.23 -5.60
N PRO A 223 8.46 6.10 -6.34
CA PRO A 223 7.86 6.87 -7.43
C PRO A 223 7.19 6.00 -8.49
N SER A 224 7.78 4.84 -8.79
CA SER A 224 7.22 3.92 -9.77
C SER A 224 5.92 3.25 -9.30
N LEU A 225 5.76 3.02 -8.01
CA LEU A 225 4.50 2.54 -7.43
C LEU A 225 3.44 3.64 -7.41
N ARG A 226 3.81 4.88 -7.06
CA ARG A 226 2.93 6.06 -7.13
C ARG A 226 2.43 6.35 -8.54
N ALA A 227 3.19 5.98 -9.56
CA ALA A 227 2.77 6.11 -10.96
C ALA A 227 1.74 5.04 -11.39
N MET A 228 1.47 4.04 -10.56
CA MET A 228 0.51 2.97 -10.87
C MET A 228 -0.91 3.42 -10.51
N PRO A 229 -1.83 3.55 -11.49
CA PRO A 229 -3.20 3.96 -11.21
C PRO A 229 -3.86 3.04 -10.18
N ASN A 230 -4.70 3.61 -9.32
CA ASN A 230 -5.47 2.90 -8.29
C ASN A 230 -4.63 2.19 -7.19
N MET A 231 -3.32 2.40 -7.13
CA MET A 231 -2.46 1.93 -6.04
C MET A 231 -2.40 2.99 -4.94
N LEU A 232 -2.57 2.59 -3.68
CA LEU A 232 -2.26 3.43 -2.53
C LEU A 232 -0.84 3.13 -2.06
N VAL A 233 -0.01 4.17 -1.95
CA VAL A 233 1.39 4.04 -1.51
C VAL A 233 1.58 4.78 -0.20
N PHE A 234 1.59 4.04 0.90
CA PHE A 234 1.82 4.57 2.23
C PHE A 234 3.29 4.53 2.60
N ARG A 235 3.86 5.65 3.01
CA ARG A 235 5.21 5.74 3.58
C ARG A 235 5.13 6.45 4.93
N PRO A 236 4.76 5.73 6.00
CA PRO A 236 4.53 6.31 7.32
C PRO A 236 5.81 6.79 7.99
N GLY A 237 5.74 7.96 8.65
CA GLY A 237 6.86 8.59 9.37
C GLY A 237 7.01 8.14 10.81
N ASP A 238 6.02 7.43 11.39
CA ASP A 238 6.07 6.92 12.76
C ASP A 238 5.04 5.80 13.02
N GLY A 239 4.84 5.49 14.30
CA GLY A 239 3.90 4.46 14.74
C GLY A 239 2.44 4.82 14.50
N ASN A 240 2.04 6.06 14.71
CA ASN A 240 0.66 6.54 14.48
C ASN A 240 0.29 6.46 13.01
N GLU A 241 1.19 6.91 12.13
CA GLU A 241 0.97 6.83 10.69
C GLU A 241 0.98 5.39 10.19
N THR A 242 1.78 4.48 10.81
CA THR A 242 1.75 3.05 10.50
C THR A 242 0.40 2.43 10.86
N SER A 243 -0.15 2.74 12.01
CA SER A 243 -1.49 2.29 12.44
C SER A 243 -2.57 2.82 11.49
N GLY A 244 -2.49 4.09 11.11
CA GLY A 244 -3.40 4.71 10.15
C GLY A 244 -3.33 4.08 8.75
N ALA A 245 -2.12 3.75 8.28
CA ALA A 245 -1.93 3.05 7.01
C ALA A 245 -2.58 1.66 7.01
N TYR A 246 -2.44 0.88 8.10
CA TYR A 246 -3.14 -0.40 8.24
C TYR A 246 -4.66 -0.24 8.28
N LYS A 247 -5.18 0.73 9.05
CA LYS A 247 -6.61 1.04 9.10
C LYS A 247 -7.18 1.28 7.71
N LEU A 248 -6.53 2.14 6.93
CA LEU A 248 -6.96 2.48 5.58
C LEU A 248 -6.78 1.32 4.59
N ALA A 249 -5.69 0.57 4.68
CA ALA A 249 -5.45 -0.58 3.82
C ALA A 249 -6.52 -1.67 3.99
N ILE A 250 -6.98 -1.92 5.22
CA ILE A 250 -8.05 -2.87 5.52
C ILE A 250 -9.41 -2.36 5.02
N GLN A 251 -9.69 -1.07 5.16
CA GLN A 251 -10.93 -0.45 4.69
C GLN A 251 -11.03 -0.40 3.16
N ASN A 252 -9.90 -0.27 2.46
CA ASN A 252 -9.85 -0.17 1.00
C ASN A 252 -9.91 -1.53 0.32
N ARG A 253 -11.12 -2.12 0.24
CA ARG A 253 -11.35 -3.44 -0.36
C ARG A 253 -11.27 -3.47 -1.89
N LYS A 254 -11.20 -2.32 -2.54
CA LYS A 254 -11.17 -2.16 -4.02
C LYS A 254 -9.89 -1.51 -4.54
N ARG A 255 -8.92 -1.28 -3.67
CA ARG A 255 -7.62 -0.71 -4.03
C ARG A 255 -6.51 -1.43 -3.29
N PRO A 256 -5.45 -1.86 -3.96
CA PRO A 256 -4.30 -2.40 -3.27
C PRO A 256 -3.55 -1.30 -2.53
N SER A 257 -2.93 -1.67 -1.41
CA SER A 257 -2.16 -0.77 -0.56
C SER A 257 -0.72 -1.28 -0.44
N ALA A 258 0.26 -0.46 -0.81
CA ALA A 258 1.68 -0.72 -0.60
C ALA A 258 2.15 0.05 0.63
N LEU A 259 2.53 -0.65 1.69
CA LEU A 259 3.06 -0.08 2.93
C LEU A 259 4.60 -0.11 2.85
N CYS A 260 5.21 1.02 2.54
CA CYS A 260 6.66 1.18 2.43
C CYS A 260 7.25 1.49 3.81
N LEU A 261 7.94 0.52 4.42
CA LEU A 261 8.28 0.53 5.84
C LEU A 261 9.78 0.54 6.07
N SER A 262 10.25 1.36 7.00
CA SER A 262 11.65 1.53 7.32
C SER A 262 12.27 0.32 8.02
N ARG A 263 13.58 0.11 7.81
CA ARG A 263 14.41 -0.78 8.62
C ARG A 263 14.93 -0.08 9.88
N GLN A 264 15.30 1.19 9.77
CA GLN A 264 15.81 2.01 10.87
C GLN A 264 14.67 2.52 11.76
N GLY A 265 14.97 2.71 13.03
CA GLY A 265 14.05 3.34 13.99
C GLY A 265 13.92 4.83 13.77
N MET A 266 12.78 5.39 14.11
CA MET A 266 12.49 6.81 14.08
C MET A 266 11.63 7.19 15.29
N PRO A 267 11.70 8.44 15.79
CA PRO A 267 10.88 8.90 16.91
C PRO A 267 9.41 9.01 16.47
N ASN A 268 8.49 8.82 17.43
CA ASN A 268 7.10 9.22 17.23
C ASN A 268 6.98 10.73 17.30
N GLN A 269 6.09 11.30 16.50
CA GLN A 269 5.93 12.75 16.37
C GLN A 269 4.68 13.24 17.12
N GLU A 270 4.73 14.47 17.64
CA GLU A 270 3.68 15.02 18.50
C GLU A 270 2.31 15.12 17.82
N ASN A 271 2.27 15.51 16.56
CA ASN A 271 1.03 15.86 15.87
C ASN A 271 0.61 14.87 14.78
N THR A 272 1.24 13.69 14.73
CA THR A 272 0.77 12.57 13.92
C THR A 272 -0.44 11.89 14.57
N SER A 273 -1.31 11.33 13.78
CA SER A 273 -2.44 10.56 14.30
C SER A 273 -2.93 9.53 13.29
N ILE A 274 -3.54 8.45 13.79
CA ILE A 274 -4.13 7.38 13.01
C ILE A 274 -5.13 7.93 11.97
N ASP A 275 -6.02 8.82 12.41
CA ASP A 275 -7.11 9.30 11.56
C ASP A 275 -6.65 10.33 10.51
N LYS A 276 -5.59 11.12 10.80
CA LYS A 276 -5.07 12.10 9.84
C LYS A 276 -4.43 11.46 8.60
N VAL A 277 -4.03 10.20 8.66
CA VAL A 277 -3.48 9.48 7.49
C VAL A 277 -4.50 9.41 6.35
N ALA A 278 -5.80 9.40 6.65
CA ALA A 278 -6.87 9.44 5.66
C ALA A 278 -6.87 10.71 4.79
N LEU A 279 -6.25 11.79 5.27
CA LEU A 279 -6.08 13.03 4.52
C LEU A 279 -4.91 12.95 3.50
N GLY A 280 -4.08 11.90 3.59
CA GLY A 280 -2.95 11.64 2.68
C GLY A 280 -1.75 12.57 2.90
N GLY A 281 -2.00 13.83 3.25
CA GLY A 281 -1.00 14.85 3.61
C GLY A 281 -1.61 15.85 4.58
N TYR A 282 -0.90 16.21 5.64
CA TYR A 282 -1.42 17.10 6.69
C TYR A 282 -0.32 17.83 7.45
N VAL A 283 -0.67 18.94 8.08
CA VAL A 283 0.27 19.77 8.84
C VAL A 283 0.59 19.11 10.19
N VAL A 284 1.88 18.90 10.48
CA VAL A 284 2.37 18.37 11.77
C VAL A 284 3.05 19.45 12.62
N SER A 285 3.55 20.53 12.01
CA SER A 285 4.06 21.71 12.71
C SER A 285 3.71 22.95 11.92
N ASP A 286 3.29 24.01 12.58
CA ASP A 286 2.84 25.24 11.93
C ASP A 286 3.36 26.49 12.64
N CYS A 287 3.24 27.65 11.98
CA CYS A 287 3.56 28.97 12.50
C CYS A 287 2.30 29.86 12.52
N GLU A 288 2.36 30.97 13.23
CA GLU A 288 1.33 31.98 13.15
C GLU A 288 1.35 32.74 11.80
N GLY A 289 0.20 32.73 11.12
CA GLY A 289 0.03 33.41 9.83
C GLY A 289 0.57 32.59 8.65
N THR A 290 0.98 33.28 7.59
CA THR A 290 1.50 32.61 6.38
C THR A 290 2.95 32.20 6.57
N PRO A 291 3.33 30.96 6.34
CA PRO A 291 4.73 30.52 6.41
C PRO A 291 5.58 31.12 5.29
N ASP A 292 6.87 31.41 5.58
CA ASP A 292 7.87 31.79 4.59
C ASP A 292 8.26 30.63 3.70
N LEU A 293 8.24 29.40 4.26
CA LEU A 293 8.51 28.16 3.56
C LEU A 293 7.78 26.96 4.19
N ILE A 294 7.64 25.90 3.39
CA ILE A 294 7.01 24.64 3.81
C ILE A 294 7.98 23.49 3.60
N PHE A 295 8.21 22.69 4.66
CA PHE A 295 8.87 21.40 4.55
C PHE A 295 7.82 20.32 4.29
N ILE A 296 8.12 19.37 3.42
CA ILE A 296 7.28 18.21 3.12
C ILE A 296 8.15 16.96 3.31
N GLY A 297 7.76 16.11 4.25
CA GLY A 297 8.47 14.87 4.56
C GLY A 297 7.58 13.63 4.46
N THR A 298 8.19 12.49 4.17
CA THR A 298 7.56 11.18 4.23
C THR A 298 8.48 10.20 4.93
N GLY A 299 7.94 9.15 5.53
CA GLY A 299 8.75 8.10 6.13
C GLY A 299 9.75 8.65 7.15
N SER A 300 10.94 8.07 7.15
CA SER A 300 12.01 8.44 8.08
C SER A 300 12.47 9.90 7.95
N GLU A 301 12.26 10.54 6.82
CA GLU A 301 12.70 11.91 6.56
C GLU A 301 11.75 12.98 7.15
N LEU A 302 10.56 12.59 7.61
CA LEU A 302 9.66 13.49 8.32
C LEU A 302 10.34 14.12 9.54
N ASN A 303 11.08 13.32 10.32
CA ASN A 303 11.83 13.82 11.46
C ASN A 303 12.90 14.85 11.06
N LEU A 304 13.59 14.65 9.91
CA LEU A 304 14.56 15.63 9.41
C LEU A 304 13.89 16.97 9.07
N CYS A 305 12.69 16.93 8.50
CA CYS A 305 11.91 18.13 8.20
C CYS A 305 11.53 18.89 9.49
N ILE A 306 11.10 18.17 10.54
CA ILE A 306 10.69 18.76 11.81
C ILE A 306 11.90 19.42 12.50
N GLU A 307 13.04 18.73 12.59
CA GLU A 307 14.24 19.29 13.21
C GLU A 307 14.82 20.47 12.41
N ALA A 308 14.89 20.36 11.08
CA ALA A 308 15.31 21.47 10.23
C ALA A 308 14.38 22.68 10.34
N SER A 309 13.08 22.46 10.46
CA SER A 309 12.09 23.52 10.68
C SER A 309 12.36 24.29 11.99
N LYS A 310 12.69 23.59 13.09
CA LYS A 310 13.06 24.22 14.36
C LYS A 310 14.29 25.11 14.21
N GLU A 311 15.33 24.62 13.52
CA GLU A 311 16.55 25.42 13.28
C GLU A 311 16.29 26.66 12.41
N ILE A 312 15.54 26.51 11.31
CA ILE A 312 15.19 27.63 10.43
C ILE A 312 14.30 28.65 11.16
N SER A 313 13.36 28.16 12.00
CA SER A 313 12.53 29.04 12.82
C SER A 313 13.33 29.83 13.84
N SER A 314 14.40 29.26 14.41
CA SER A 314 15.32 29.97 15.31
C SER A 314 16.06 31.15 14.63
N LEU A 315 16.11 31.13 13.29
CA LEU A 315 16.65 32.23 12.47
C LEU A 315 15.61 33.31 12.13
N GLY A 316 14.41 33.25 12.75
CA GLY A 316 13.34 34.20 12.56
C GLY A 316 12.47 33.99 11.33
N LYS A 317 12.53 32.81 10.70
CA LYS A 317 11.67 32.45 9.58
C LYS A 317 10.44 31.70 10.04
N LYS A 318 9.30 31.95 9.41
CA LYS A 318 8.06 31.21 9.65
C LYS A 318 8.05 29.94 8.83
N THR A 319 7.97 28.79 9.48
CA THR A 319 8.01 27.48 8.82
C THR A 319 6.77 26.65 9.10
N ARG A 320 6.39 25.85 8.13
CA ARG A 320 5.37 24.79 8.27
C ARG A 320 6.01 23.47 7.90
N VAL A 321 5.61 22.39 8.58
CA VAL A 321 5.98 21.03 8.23
C VAL A 321 4.72 20.22 7.89
N VAL A 322 4.73 19.59 6.74
CA VAL A 322 3.69 18.72 6.24
C VAL A 322 4.20 17.28 6.22
N SER A 323 3.51 16.37 6.88
CA SER A 323 3.68 14.94 6.63
C SER A 323 2.84 14.53 5.41
N MET A 324 3.44 13.76 4.49
CA MET A 324 2.78 13.29 3.27
C MET A 324 2.83 11.75 3.19
N PRO A 325 2.18 11.03 4.11
CA PRO A 325 2.26 9.57 4.15
C PRO A 325 1.64 8.87 2.94
N CYS A 326 0.69 9.50 2.22
CA CYS A 326 0.06 8.91 1.03
C CYS A 326 -0.37 10.00 0.04
N ILE A 327 0.41 10.17 -1.02
CA ILE A 327 0.16 11.22 -2.02
C ILE A 327 -1.20 11.02 -2.70
N GLU A 328 -1.58 9.79 -3.00
CA GLU A 328 -2.82 9.48 -3.70
C GLU A 328 -4.05 9.97 -2.93
N LEU A 329 -4.08 9.73 -1.63
CA LEU A 329 -5.17 10.21 -0.77
C LEU A 329 -5.17 11.74 -0.61
N PHE A 330 -4.00 12.38 -0.62
CA PHE A 330 -3.92 13.84 -0.60
C PHE A 330 -4.47 14.47 -1.88
N GLU A 331 -4.18 13.88 -3.03
CA GLU A 331 -4.70 14.35 -4.32
C GLU A 331 -6.21 14.18 -4.46
N GLU A 332 -6.80 13.24 -3.76
CA GLU A 332 -8.24 13.01 -3.70
C GLU A 332 -8.99 14.01 -2.79
N GLN A 333 -8.27 14.82 -2.00
CA GLN A 333 -8.89 15.83 -1.14
C GLN A 333 -9.43 17.01 -1.95
N GLU A 334 -10.43 17.69 -1.36
CA GLU A 334 -10.96 18.93 -1.92
C GLU A 334 -9.86 20.00 -2.08
N GLU A 335 -9.94 20.81 -3.12
CA GLU A 335 -8.95 21.86 -3.41
C GLU A 335 -8.77 22.83 -2.23
N SER A 336 -9.84 23.15 -1.49
CA SER A 336 -9.80 23.99 -0.30
C SER A 336 -8.93 23.38 0.81
N TYR A 337 -8.97 22.05 0.97
CA TYR A 337 -8.11 21.36 1.93
C TYR A 337 -6.66 21.37 1.46
N LYS A 338 -6.40 21.01 0.21
CA LYS A 338 -5.02 21.03 -0.36
C LYS A 338 -4.41 22.43 -0.25
N GLU A 339 -5.17 23.48 -0.54
CA GLU A 339 -4.74 24.87 -0.39
C GLU A 339 -4.49 25.23 1.07
N SER A 340 -5.24 24.70 2.03
CA SER A 340 -5.01 24.94 3.45
C SER A 340 -3.70 24.32 3.95
N VAL A 341 -3.32 23.16 3.42
CA VAL A 341 -2.07 22.44 3.77
C VAL A 341 -0.88 23.02 3.02
N LEU A 342 -0.99 23.22 1.72
CA LEU A 342 0.04 23.71 0.80
C LEU A 342 -0.40 24.99 0.08
N PRO A 343 -0.52 26.14 0.77
CA PRO A 343 -0.97 27.38 0.18
C PRO A 343 -0.21 27.74 -1.10
N SER A 344 -0.95 28.02 -2.17
CA SER A 344 -0.38 28.35 -3.49
C SER A 344 0.48 29.64 -3.47
N SER A 345 0.23 30.51 -2.49
CA SER A 345 1.03 31.72 -2.24
C SER A 345 2.43 31.43 -1.71
N VAL A 346 2.65 30.26 -1.06
CA VAL A 346 3.95 29.86 -0.52
C VAL A 346 4.71 29.02 -1.55
N LYS A 347 5.64 29.63 -2.25
CA LYS A 347 6.41 29.00 -3.34
C LYS A 347 7.66 28.26 -2.86
N LYS A 348 8.25 28.70 -1.76
CA LYS A 348 9.44 28.07 -1.17
C LYS A 348 9.02 26.79 -0.46
N ARG A 349 9.28 25.65 -1.07
CA ARG A 349 8.95 24.34 -0.53
C ARG A 349 10.14 23.40 -0.61
N VAL A 350 10.38 22.68 0.46
CA VAL A 350 11.50 21.74 0.61
C VAL A 350 10.93 20.35 0.81
N VAL A 351 11.13 19.46 -0.15
CA VAL A 351 10.77 18.05 -0.01
C VAL A 351 11.98 17.26 0.43
N VAL A 352 11.81 16.37 1.40
CA VAL A 352 12.86 15.45 1.87
C VAL A 352 12.32 14.01 1.82
N GLU A 353 12.89 13.20 0.93
CA GLU A 353 12.55 11.78 0.78
C GLU A 353 13.76 11.00 0.26
N ALA A 354 14.14 9.93 0.96
CA ALA A 354 15.23 9.03 0.55
C ALA A 354 14.79 8.08 -0.58
N ALA A 355 14.26 8.65 -1.66
CA ALA A 355 13.85 8.02 -2.91
C ALA A 355 14.05 9.02 -4.05
N HIS A 356 13.78 8.63 -5.30
CA HIS A 356 13.95 9.50 -6.46
C HIS A 356 12.94 10.66 -6.47
N SER A 357 13.38 11.84 -6.94
CA SER A 357 12.59 13.10 -6.95
C SER A 357 11.36 13.07 -7.87
N PHE A 358 11.20 12.04 -8.70
CA PHE A 358 10.12 11.96 -9.69
C PHE A 358 8.73 12.05 -9.02
N GLY A 359 7.96 13.05 -9.47
CA GLY A 359 6.63 13.37 -8.92
C GLY A 359 6.65 14.53 -7.91
N TRP A 360 7.74 14.80 -7.21
CA TRP A 360 7.81 15.84 -6.19
C TRP A 360 7.83 17.27 -6.74
N HIS A 361 8.28 17.46 -7.98
CA HIS A 361 8.28 18.78 -8.64
C HIS A 361 6.88 19.40 -8.79
N LYS A 362 5.82 18.58 -8.76
CA LYS A 362 4.44 19.07 -8.67
C LYS A 362 4.20 19.91 -7.42
N TYR A 363 4.86 19.56 -6.31
CA TYR A 363 4.69 20.20 -5.00
C TYR A 363 5.69 21.30 -4.76
N THR A 364 6.96 21.13 -5.17
CA THR A 364 8.00 22.15 -4.98
C THR A 364 7.92 23.27 -6.00
N GLY A 365 7.43 23.02 -7.21
CA GLY A 365 7.52 23.98 -8.30
C GLY A 365 8.97 24.28 -8.68
N PHE A 366 9.21 25.45 -9.27
CA PHE A 366 10.55 25.92 -9.68
C PHE A 366 11.28 26.68 -8.56
N ASP A 367 10.58 27.20 -7.56
CA ASP A 367 11.12 28.00 -6.48
C ASP A 367 11.48 27.15 -5.23
N GLY A 368 11.11 25.88 -5.23
CA GLY A 368 11.41 24.94 -4.17
C GLY A 368 12.52 23.98 -4.55
N ILE A 369 12.89 23.10 -3.60
CA ILE A 369 13.95 22.11 -3.78
C ILE A 369 13.51 20.72 -3.32
N CYS A 370 14.12 19.68 -3.92
CA CYS A 370 14.01 18.30 -3.49
C CYS A 370 15.36 17.83 -2.92
N ILE A 371 15.36 17.32 -1.71
CA ILE A 371 16.49 16.61 -1.10
C ILE A 371 16.14 15.12 -1.19
N THR A 372 16.62 14.50 -2.25
CA THR A 372 16.21 13.19 -2.74
C THR A 372 17.39 12.41 -3.28
N MET A 373 17.16 11.19 -3.74
CA MET A 373 18.17 10.33 -4.36
C MET A 373 17.96 10.28 -5.88
N ASP A 374 19.02 10.60 -6.65
CA ASP A 374 19.04 10.48 -8.11
C ASP A 374 20.09 9.47 -8.63
N ARG A 375 20.65 8.70 -7.73
CA ARG A 375 21.64 7.65 -7.98
C ARG A 375 21.49 6.50 -7.00
N PHE A 376 22.05 5.34 -7.33
CA PHE A 376 22.08 4.20 -6.42
C PHE A 376 22.85 4.50 -5.13
N GLY A 377 22.46 3.81 -4.07
CA GLY A 377 23.10 3.90 -2.75
C GLY A 377 24.46 3.24 -2.69
N ALA A 378 24.89 2.89 -1.49
CA ALA A 378 26.18 2.25 -1.24
C ALA A 378 26.09 1.25 -0.08
N SER A 379 27.01 0.30 -0.02
CA SER A 379 27.15 -0.66 1.10
C SER A 379 27.96 -0.02 2.22
N ALA A 380 27.27 0.39 3.29
CA ALA A 380 27.83 0.96 4.51
C ALA A 380 26.77 0.87 5.62
N PRO A 381 27.07 1.12 6.91
CA PRO A 381 26.07 1.26 7.95
C PRO A 381 24.97 2.27 7.54
N GLY A 382 23.69 1.95 7.79
CA GLY A 382 22.57 2.77 7.31
C GLY A 382 22.67 4.25 7.69
N GLY A 383 23.11 4.58 8.91
CA GLY A 383 23.34 5.95 9.33
C GLY A 383 24.44 6.67 8.53
N GLU A 384 25.49 5.96 8.13
CA GLU A 384 26.55 6.48 7.27
C GLU A 384 26.03 6.70 5.85
N CYS A 385 25.20 5.79 5.33
CA CYS A 385 24.53 6.00 4.05
C CYS A 385 23.68 7.28 4.10
N MET A 386 22.78 7.40 5.06
CA MET A 386 21.93 8.59 5.20
C MET A 386 22.76 9.87 5.26
N LYS A 387 23.83 9.91 6.07
CA LYS A 387 24.71 11.05 6.19
C LYS A 387 25.43 11.41 4.90
N ASN A 388 26.07 10.42 4.26
CA ASN A 388 26.89 10.66 3.06
C ASN A 388 26.05 11.01 1.83
N PHE A 389 24.78 10.61 1.79
CA PHE A 389 23.83 10.99 0.75
C PHE A 389 23.03 12.27 1.09
N GLY A 390 23.36 12.93 2.21
CA GLY A 390 22.83 14.26 2.55
C GLY A 390 21.53 14.26 3.33
N PHE A 391 21.09 13.14 3.86
CA PHE A 391 19.92 13.06 4.73
C PHE A 391 20.32 13.33 6.19
N THR A 392 20.70 14.58 6.43
CA THR A 392 21.01 15.12 7.77
C THR A 392 20.31 16.44 7.97
N VAL A 393 19.99 16.78 9.21
CA VAL A 393 19.37 18.07 9.57
C VAL A 393 20.24 19.24 9.05
N GLU A 394 21.56 19.17 9.27
CA GLU A 394 22.50 20.17 8.80
C GLU A 394 22.41 20.44 7.28
N ASN A 395 22.39 19.38 6.47
CA ASN A 395 22.27 19.52 5.02
C ASN A 395 20.90 20.07 4.60
N VAL A 396 19.82 19.61 5.23
CA VAL A 396 18.47 20.12 4.97
C VAL A 396 18.41 21.61 5.26
N VAL A 397 18.93 22.04 6.40
CA VAL A 397 19.03 23.47 6.78
C VAL A 397 19.87 24.28 5.79
N ASN A 398 21.05 23.77 5.42
CA ASN A 398 21.94 24.47 4.48
C ASN A 398 21.29 24.63 3.11
N LYS A 399 20.69 23.56 2.57
CA LYS A 399 19.95 23.61 1.29
C LYS A 399 18.74 24.55 1.35
N THR A 400 18.05 24.56 2.48
CA THR A 400 16.90 25.47 2.68
C THR A 400 17.35 26.93 2.65
N LYS A 401 18.52 27.26 3.22
CA LYS A 401 19.06 28.63 3.19
C LYS A 401 19.38 29.14 1.79
N GLU A 402 19.65 28.23 0.83
CA GLU A 402 19.92 28.60 -0.57
C GLU A 402 18.69 29.23 -1.27
N ILE A 403 17.47 28.92 -0.78
CA ILE A 403 16.20 29.41 -1.35
C ILE A 403 15.49 30.46 -0.46
N LEU A 404 16.02 30.77 0.74
CA LEU A 404 15.44 31.77 1.65
C LEU A 404 15.88 33.19 1.29
#